data_80e515510a82d341b0eebff1f6e5094b
#
_entry.id   80e515510a82d341b0eebff1f6e5094b
#
_cell.length_a   1.000
_cell.length_b   1.000
_cell.length_c   1.000
_cell.angle_alpha   90.00
_cell.angle_beta   90.00
_cell.angle_gamma   90.00
#
_symmetry.space_group_name_H-M   'P 1'
#
loop_
_entity.id
_entity.type
_entity.pdbx_description
1 polymer ?
#
loop_
_entity_poly.entity_id
_entity_poly.type
_entity_poly.pdbx_seq_one_letter_code
_entity_poly.pdbx_strand_id
1 'polypeptide(L)'
;MARAAVPGRLSWHVATIKATLDETASARTLTLDVPGWPGHQPGQHVDARLTAEDGYSTQRSYSIASPPEADRLELTVARIDDGEVSPYLAGIAEPGDQFDLRGPIGGWFTWSPESDRPLQLLAGGSGIVPLMSMIRAHGAAKSQVPVGLIYSVRSPADVIYSHELSERTVSSPLNLTLVYTRSAHRGVPAGRINAAVIATSAFPPDSAPDIFVCGPSGFVEAATSLLVEAGHRPASIKTERFGPTGS
;
A
#
# COMPACT_ATOMS: atom_id res chain seq x y z
N MET A 1 7.43 16.95 32.46
CA MET A 1 6.39 15.91 32.29
C MET A 1 5.59 16.23 31.02
N ALA A 2 5.86 15.53 29.92
CA ALA A 2 5.10 15.68 28.68
C ALA A 2 3.70 15.06 28.88
N ARG A 3 2.65 15.87 28.73
CA ARG A 3 1.27 15.35 28.67
C ARG A 3 1.13 14.50 27.43
N ALA A 4 0.84 13.21 27.58
CA ALA A 4 0.39 12.38 26.49
C ALA A 4 -0.87 13.03 25.89
N ALA A 5 -0.80 13.46 24.63
CA ALA A 5 -1.97 13.92 23.91
C ALA A 5 -2.93 12.73 23.78
N VAL A 6 -4.14 12.87 24.34
CA VAL A 6 -5.22 11.91 24.08
C VAL A 6 -5.50 11.98 22.57
N PRO A 7 -5.46 10.86 21.83
CA PRO A 7 -5.83 10.87 20.43
C PRO A 7 -7.20 11.50 20.27
N GLY A 8 -7.29 12.59 19.49
CA GLY A 8 -8.56 13.25 19.19
C GLY A 8 -9.53 12.21 18.61
N ARG A 9 -10.82 12.34 18.93
CA ARG A 9 -11.87 11.48 18.37
C ARG A 9 -11.81 11.62 16.84
N LEU A 10 -11.54 10.52 16.12
CA LEU A 10 -11.52 10.51 14.66
C LEU A 10 -12.87 11.02 14.13
N SER A 11 -12.83 12.09 13.34
CA SER A 11 -14.00 12.68 12.70
C SER A 11 -14.16 12.15 11.28
N TRP A 12 -15.41 12.18 10.79
CA TRP A 12 -15.70 11.97 9.39
C TRP A 12 -15.50 13.26 8.61
N HIS A 13 -14.86 13.18 7.45
CA HIS A 13 -14.65 14.26 6.49
C HIS A 13 -15.38 13.88 5.20
N VAL A 14 -15.92 14.86 4.50
CA VAL A 14 -16.45 14.65 3.15
C VAL A 14 -15.28 14.72 2.18
N ALA A 15 -15.06 13.64 1.45
CA ALA A 15 -14.07 13.57 0.37
C ALA A 15 -14.78 13.77 -0.98
N THR A 16 -14.22 14.61 -1.83
CA THR A 16 -14.69 14.80 -3.21
C THR A 16 -13.66 14.22 -4.18
N ILE A 17 -14.08 13.34 -5.07
CA ILE A 17 -13.23 12.81 -6.14
C ILE A 17 -12.89 13.93 -7.11
N LYS A 18 -11.61 14.16 -7.36
CA LYS A 18 -11.11 15.15 -8.32
C LYS A 18 -10.64 14.53 -9.63
N ALA A 19 -10.09 13.32 -9.55
CA ALA A 19 -9.64 12.55 -10.71
C ALA A 19 -9.67 11.06 -10.40
N THR A 20 -9.74 10.27 -11.45
CA THR A 20 -9.62 8.82 -11.41
C THR A 20 -8.57 8.36 -12.42
N LEU A 21 -7.83 7.30 -12.08
CA LEU A 21 -6.85 6.66 -12.97
C LEU A 21 -7.00 5.15 -12.87
N ASP A 22 -7.29 4.50 -13.98
CA ASP A 22 -7.31 3.03 -14.03
C ASP A 22 -5.86 2.51 -14.02
N GLU A 23 -5.47 1.86 -12.94
CA GLU A 23 -4.13 1.25 -12.79
C GLU A 23 -4.05 -0.10 -13.50
N THR A 24 -5.13 -0.87 -13.39
CA THR A 24 -5.32 -2.17 -14.03
C THR A 24 -6.81 -2.35 -14.35
N ALA A 25 -7.19 -3.44 -15.01
CA ALA A 25 -8.60 -3.77 -15.25
C ALA A 25 -9.45 -3.93 -13.97
N SER A 26 -8.80 -4.10 -12.81
CA SER A 26 -9.47 -4.31 -11.52
C SER A 26 -9.02 -3.37 -10.41
N ALA A 27 -8.18 -2.39 -10.69
CA ALA A 27 -7.71 -1.44 -9.69
C ALA A 27 -7.70 -0.02 -10.24
N ARG A 28 -8.19 0.93 -9.44
CA ARG A 28 -8.32 2.35 -9.79
C ARG A 28 -7.79 3.23 -8.67
N THR A 29 -7.03 4.24 -9.01
CA THR A 29 -6.60 5.31 -8.11
C THR A 29 -7.60 6.46 -8.16
N LEU A 30 -8.04 6.91 -6.98
CA LEU A 30 -8.89 8.06 -6.77
C LEU A 30 -8.06 9.18 -6.15
N THR A 31 -8.02 10.34 -6.80
CA THR A 31 -7.44 11.57 -6.23
C THR A 31 -8.55 12.35 -5.55
N LEU A 32 -8.40 12.63 -4.27
CA LEU A 32 -9.43 13.19 -3.40
C LEU A 32 -9.05 14.57 -2.90
N ASP A 33 -10.03 15.46 -2.86
CA ASP A 33 -10.02 16.69 -2.08
C ASP A 33 -10.76 16.44 -0.77
N VAL A 34 -10.08 16.63 0.35
CA VAL A 34 -10.62 16.36 1.69
C VAL A 34 -10.39 17.59 2.57
N PRO A 35 -11.33 18.55 2.60
CA PRO A 35 -11.20 19.75 3.40
C PRO A 35 -10.96 19.45 4.88
N GLY A 36 -9.94 20.08 5.47
CA GLY A 36 -9.58 19.87 6.86
C GLY A 36 -8.87 18.54 7.14
N TRP A 37 -8.30 17.88 6.11
CA TRP A 37 -7.49 16.69 6.31
C TRP A 37 -6.29 16.98 7.24
N PRO A 38 -6.08 16.21 8.32
CA PRO A 38 -5.06 16.52 9.33
C PRO A 38 -3.63 16.12 8.91
N GLY A 39 -3.44 15.61 7.69
CA GLY A 39 -2.21 14.95 7.28
C GLY A 39 -2.18 13.47 7.67
N HIS A 40 -1.14 12.75 7.24
CA HIS A 40 -0.98 11.34 7.53
C HIS A 40 0.50 10.93 7.51
N GLN A 41 0.80 9.69 7.93
CA GLN A 41 2.12 9.07 7.81
C GLN A 41 2.07 7.98 6.71
N PRO A 42 3.19 7.74 5.99
CA PRO A 42 3.26 6.68 5.00
C PRO A 42 2.94 5.31 5.61
N GLY A 43 2.01 4.59 5.01
CA GLY A 43 1.53 3.29 5.49
C GLY A 43 0.25 3.35 6.32
N GLN A 44 -0.30 4.53 6.62
CA GLN A 44 -1.61 4.65 7.25
C GLN A 44 -2.76 4.40 6.27
N HIS A 45 -3.95 4.16 6.81
CA HIS A 45 -5.18 3.94 6.06
C HIS A 45 -6.31 4.86 6.53
N VAL A 46 -7.42 4.82 5.80
CA VAL A 46 -8.67 5.49 6.11
C VAL A 46 -9.82 4.49 6.06
N ASP A 47 -10.91 4.78 6.77
CA ASP A 47 -12.20 4.15 6.51
C ASP A 47 -12.96 5.02 5.50
N ALA A 48 -13.39 4.43 4.40
CA ALA A 48 -14.31 5.02 3.43
C ALA A 48 -15.71 4.48 3.64
N ARG A 49 -16.70 5.36 3.76
CA ARG A 49 -18.10 5.01 3.95
C ARG A 49 -18.94 5.54 2.78
N LEU A 50 -19.71 4.64 2.20
CA LEU A 50 -20.76 4.98 1.24
C LEU A 50 -22.11 4.92 1.93
N THR A 51 -22.98 5.87 1.61
CA THR A 51 -24.36 5.91 2.11
C THR A 51 -25.30 5.95 0.91
N ALA A 52 -26.21 4.99 0.84
CA ALA A 52 -27.24 4.92 -0.18
C ALA A 52 -28.40 5.90 0.11
N GLU A 53 -29.24 6.18 -0.87
CA GLU A 53 -30.38 7.11 -0.74
C GLU A 53 -31.40 6.70 0.34
N ASP A 54 -31.53 5.41 0.60
CA ASP A 54 -32.38 4.87 1.66
C ASP A 54 -31.79 4.98 3.07
N GLY A 55 -30.57 5.52 3.19
CA GLY A 55 -29.83 5.68 4.45
C GLY A 55 -28.99 4.49 4.85
N TYR A 56 -29.01 3.38 4.10
CA TYR A 56 -28.08 2.27 4.32
C TYR A 56 -26.64 2.74 4.14
N SER A 57 -25.75 2.37 5.03
CA SER A 57 -24.34 2.73 4.91
C SER A 57 -23.43 1.54 5.17
N THR A 58 -22.34 1.48 4.40
CA THR A 58 -21.31 0.46 4.52
C THR A 58 -19.94 1.12 4.45
N GLN A 59 -18.96 0.57 5.17
CA GLN A 59 -17.60 1.11 5.20
C GLN A 59 -16.56 0.03 4.97
N ARG A 60 -15.42 0.45 4.38
CA ARG A 60 -14.22 -0.40 4.22
C ARG A 60 -12.98 0.44 4.42
N SER A 61 -11.93 -0.22 4.91
CA SER A 61 -10.62 0.42 5.10
C SER A 61 -9.80 0.37 3.82
N TYR A 62 -9.17 1.48 3.47
CA TYR A 62 -8.28 1.62 2.31
C TYR A 62 -6.99 2.31 2.72
N SER A 63 -5.86 1.73 2.30
CA SER A 63 -4.56 2.33 2.53
C SER A 63 -4.42 3.62 1.72
N ILE A 64 -3.74 4.60 2.29
CA ILE A 64 -3.40 5.84 1.62
C ILE A 64 -2.22 5.57 0.67
N ALA A 65 -2.37 6.01 -0.58
CA ALA A 65 -1.36 5.85 -1.64
C ALA A 65 -0.45 7.07 -1.77
N SER A 66 -0.96 8.28 -1.48
CA SER A 66 -0.20 9.52 -1.56
C SER A 66 0.86 9.63 -0.46
N PRO A 67 1.96 10.38 -0.70
CA PRO A 67 2.87 10.77 0.36
C PRO A 67 2.23 11.83 1.27
N PRO A 68 2.74 12.05 2.50
CA PRO A 68 2.19 13.03 3.45
C PRO A 68 2.19 14.47 2.94
N GLU A 69 3.14 14.81 2.09
CA GLU A 69 3.36 16.17 1.56
C GLU A 69 2.47 16.49 0.36
N ALA A 70 1.65 15.55 -0.09
CA ALA A 70 0.77 15.78 -1.23
C ALA A 70 -0.38 16.72 -0.86
N ASP A 71 -0.70 17.64 -1.78
CA ASP A 71 -1.84 18.56 -1.64
C ASP A 71 -3.19 17.82 -1.66
N ARG A 72 -3.19 16.55 -2.08
CA ARG A 72 -4.37 15.71 -2.26
C ARG A 72 -4.14 14.32 -1.71
N LEU A 73 -5.21 13.75 -1.19
CA LEU A 73 -5.21 12.36 -0.75
C LEU A 73 -5.44 11.42 -1.94
N GLU A 74 -4.69 10.35 -2.03
CA GLU A 74 -4.91 9.30 -3.03
C GLU A 74 -5.22 7.97 -2.37
N LEU A 75 -6.27 7.32 -2.85
CA LEU A 75 -6.61 5.94 -2.52
C LEU A 75 -6.57 5.10 -3.78
N THR A 76 -5.93 3.93 -3.72
CA THR A 76 -6.02 2.96 -4.81
C THR A 76 -6.83 1.77 -4.37
N VAL A 77 -7.95 1.58 -5.04
CA VAL A 77 -8.97 0.60 -4.71
C VAL A 77 -8.91 -0.57 -5.70
N ALA A 78 -8.65 -1.77 -5.19
CA ALA A 78 -8.81 -3.00 -5.96
C ALA A 78 -10.26 -3.49 -5.84
N ARG A 79 -10.91 -3.76 -6.98
CA ARG A 79 -12.29 -4.24 -7.04
C ARG A 79 -12.39 -5.67 -6.51
N ILE A 80 -13.32 -5.89 -5.62
CA ILE A 80 -13.75 -7.19 -5.12
C ILE A 80 -15.19 -7.35 -5.58
N ASP A 81 -15.45 -8.30 -6.50
CA ASP A 81 -16.74 -8.37 -7.21
C ASP A 81 -17.95 -8.56 -6.28
N ASP A 82 -17.78 -9.32 -5.19
CA ASP A 82 -18.82 -9.54 -4.17
C ASP A 82 -18.81 -8.46 -3.06
N GLY A 83 -18.03 -7.39 -3.22
CA GLY A 83 -17.94 -6.29 -2.26
C GLY A 83 -19.01 -5.23 -2.48
N GLU A 84 -19.35 -4.46 -1.45
CA GLU A 84 -20.35 -3.37 -1.54
C GLU A 84 -19.72 -2.01 -1.85
N VAL A 85 -18.46 -1.76 -1.42
CA VAL A 85 -17.80 -0.45 -1.55
C VAL A 85 -16.84 -0.44 -2.73
N SER A 86 -15.98 -1.45 -2.86
CA SER A 86 -14.93 -1.47 -3.89
C SER A 86 -15.46 -1.52 -5.32
N PRO A 87 -16.60 -2.19 -5.68
CA PRO A 87 -17.15 -2.13 -7.03
C PRO A 87 -17.58 -0.71 -7.43
N TYR A 88 -18.15 0.05 -6.49
CA TYR A 88 -18.51 1.44 -6.74
C TYR A 88 -17.25 2.30 -6.94
N LEU A 89 -16.34 2.31 -5.97
CA LEU A 89 -15.15 3.17 -6.01
C LEU A 89 -14.20 2.85 -7.17
N ALA A 90 -14.02 1.57 -7.50
CA ALA A 90 -13.11 1.14 -8.56
C ALA A 90 -13.76 1.02 -9.95
N GLY A 91 -15.11 1.11 -10.07
CA GLY A 91 -15.79 0.87 -11.33
C GLY A 91 -16.75 1.95 -11.78
N ILE A 92 -17.43 2.64 -10.85
CA ILE A 92 -18.55 3.54 -11.14
C ILE A 92 -18.22 4.98 -10.79
N ALA A 93 -17.52 5.21 -9.67
CA ALA A 93 -17.26 6.54 -9.13
C ALA A 93 -16.54 7.46 -10.13
N GLU A 94 -17.00 8.70 -10.24
CA GLU A 94 -16.54 9.71 -11.18
C GLU A 94 -16.07 10.99 -10.47
N PRO A 95 -15.29 11.83 -11.15
CA PRO A 95 -14.94 13.15 -10.62
C PRO A 95 -16.21 13.98 -10.29
N GLY A 96 -16.25 14.50 -9.07
CA GLY A 96 -17.40 15.20 -8.51
C GLY A 96 -18.17 14.40 -7.46
N ASP A 97 -18.09 13.08 -7.47
CA ASP A 97 -18.72 12.23 -6.47
C ASP A 97 -18.11 12.46 -5.08
N GLN A 98 -18.95 12.26 -4.06
CA GLN A 98 -18.57 12.45 -2.67
C GLN A 98 -18.84 11.21 -1.83
N PHE A 99 -17.98 10.99 -0.85
CA PHE A 99 -18.18 9.97 0.17
C PHE A 99 -17.48 10.38 1.48
N ASP A 100 -17.82 9.69 2.56
CA ASP A 100 -17.25 10.00 3.86
C ASP A 100 -15.92 9.27 4.06
N LEU A 101 -14.94 9.99 4.59
CA LEU A 101 -13.65 9.46 5.03
C LEU A 101 -13.41 9.70 6.51
N ARG A 102 -12.84 8.71 7.18
CA ARG A 102 -12.37 8.82 8.56
C ARG A 102 -10.93 8.35 8.66
N GLY A 103 -10.08 9.19 9.22
CA GLY A 103 -8.65 8.87 9.39
C GLY A 103 -7.81 10.11 9.74
N PRO A 104 -6.47 9.97 9.65
CA PRO A 104 -5.73 8.75 9.34
C PRO A 104 -5.79 7.74 10.49
N ILE A 105 -5.73 6.45 10.14
CA ILE A 105 -5.78 5.32 11.08
C ILE A 105 -4.51 4.49 10.94
N GLY A 106 -4.05 3.89 12.05
CA GLY A 106 -2.86 3.07 12.10
C GLY A 106 -1.62 3.83 12.61
N GLY A 107 -0.66 3.10 13.15
CA GLY A 107 0.59 3.66 13.69
C GLY A 107 1.72 2.65 13.74
N TRP A 108 1.40 1.36 13.67
CA TRP A 108 2.39 0.29 13.64
C TRP A 108 3.04 0.12 12.27
N PHE A 109 2.23 0.16 11.21
CA PHE A 109 2.66 -0.05 9.82
C PHE A 109 3.06 1.26 9.14
N THR A 110 3.84 2.08 9.85
CA THR A 110 4.30 3.38 9.35
C THR A 110 5.81 3.44 9.22
N TRP A 111 6.28 4.13 8.18
CA TRP A 111 7.68 4.41 7.92
C TRP A 111 7.96 5.91 8.05
N SER A 112 9.15 6.26 8.53
CA SER A 112 9.64 7.65 8.61
C SER A 112 10.74 7.90 7.60
N PRO A 113 10.67 8.98 6.80
CA PRO A 113 11.76 9.42 5.94
C PRO A 113 13.06 9.78 6.68
N GLU A 114 13.00 9.94 8.00
CA GLU A 114 14.17 10.20 8.85
C GLU A 114 14.97 8.93 9.15
N SER A 115 14.47 7.74 8.79
CA SER A 115 15.20 6.48 8.95
C SER A 115 16.45 6.48 8.08
N ASP A 116 17.58 6.07 8.65
CA ASP A 116 18.85 5.87 7.95
C ASP A 116 19.05 4.40 7.50
N ARG A 117 18.06 3.54 7.73
CA ARG A 117 18.11 2.11 7.45
C ARG A 117 17.56 1.82 6.05
N PRO A 118 18.12 0.82 5.33
CA PRO A 118 17.53 0.37 4.07
C PRO A 118 16.05 0.04 4.23
N LEU A 119 15.24 0.38 3.23
CA LEU A 119 13.80 0.14 3.24
C LEU A 119 13.48 -1.09 2.38
N GLN A 120 13.07 -2.19 3.03
CA GLN A 120 12.68 -3.42 2.35
C GLN A 120 11.18 -3.59 2.36
N LEU A 121 10.59 -3.67 1.17
CA LEU A 121 9.14 -3.74 0.94
C LEU A 121 8.78 -5.05 0.25
N LEU A 122 7.74 -5.74 0.74
CA LEU A 122 7.19 -6.93 0.11
C LEU A 122 5.68 -6.75 -0.08
N ALA A 123 5.24 -6.73 -1.32
CA ALA A 123 3.85 -6.50 -1.72
C ALA A 123 3.20 -7.74 -2.33
N GLY A 124 1.97 -8.06 -1.92
CA GLY A 124 1.10 -9.02 -2.59
C GLY A 124 -0.15 -8.33 -3.15
N GLY A 125 -0.32 -8.29 -4.48
CA GLY A 125 -1.47 -7.64 -5.12
C GLY A 125 -1.66 -6.18 -4.67
N SER A 126 -2.86 -5.82 -4.20
CA SER A 126 -3.17 -4.48 -3.69
C SER A 126 -2.39 -4.08 -2.41
N GLY A 127 -1.65 -5.00 -1.80
CA GLY A 127 -0.72 -4.68 -0.72
C GLY A 127 0.41 -3.73 -1.11
N ILE A 128 0.57 -3.44 -2.39
CA ILE A 128 1.47 -2.39 -2.88
C ILE A 128 1.06 -0.99 -2.42
N VAL A 129 -0.24 -0.74 -2.17
CA VAL A 129 -0.77 0.61 -1.95
C VAL A 129 -0.11 1.34 -0.78
N PRO A 130 -0.10 0.82 0.46
CA PRO A 130 0.57 1.49 1.58
C PRO A 130 2.09 1.58 1.38
N LEU A 131 2.69 0.62 0.68
CA LEU A 131 4.12 0.61 0.38
C LEU A 131 4.47 1.68 -0.67
N MET A 132 3.55 1.97 -1.59
CA MET A 132 3.72 3.05 -2.56
C MET A 132 3.73 4.43 -1.89
N SER A 133 2.92 4.64 -0.86
CA SER A 133 3.01 5.84 -0.01
C SER A 133 4.41 6.00 0.61
N MET A 134 5.02 4.91 1.07
CA MET A 134 6.39 4.93 1.61
C MET A 134 7.43 5.25 0.52
N ILE A 135 7.32 4.64 -0.66
CA ILE A 135 8.21 4.90 -1.82
C ILE A 135 8.10 6.36 -2.27
N ARG A 136 6.88 6.89 -2.32
CA ARG A 136 6.62 8.29 -2.69
C ARG A 136 7.15 9.27 -1.64
N ALA A 137 6.95 8.99 -0.37
CA ALA A 137 7.50 9.79 0.74
C ALA A 137 9.03 9.76 0.76
N HIS A 138 9.64 8.60 0.48
CA HIS A 138 11.09 8.47 0.32
C HIS A 138 11.61 9.42 -0.79
N GLY A 139 10.93 9.43 -1.94
CA GLY A 139 11.30 10.32 -3.05
C GLY A 139 11.07 11.80 -2.73
N ALA A 140 9.95 12.17 -2.09
CA ALA A 140 9.65 13.54 -1.68
C ALA A 140 10.68 14.09 -0.69
N ALA A 141 11.11 13.27 0.26
CA ALA A 141 12.16 13.61 1.22
C ALA A 141 13.57 13.61 0.62
N LYS A 142 13.73 13.19 -0.65
CA LYS A 142 15.03 13.00 -1.33
C LYS A 142 15.99 12.13 -0.51
N SER A 143 15.42 11.14 0.19
CA SER A 143 16.20 10.19 0.99
C SER A 143 17.17 9.41 0.09
N GLN A 144 18.36 9.13 0.62
CA GLN A 144 19.39 8.37 -0.09
C GLN A 144 19.49 6.91 0.38
N VAL A 145 18.66 6.50 1.33
CA VAL A 145 18.66 5.11 1.76
C VAL A 145 18.19 4.20 0.61
N PRO A 146 18.80 3.03 0.41
CA PRO A 146 18.37 2.13 -0.65
C PRO A 146 16.99 1.55 -0.35
N VAL A 147 16.17 1.40 -1.42
CA VAL A 147 14.83 0.84 -1.36
C VAL A 147 14.77 -0.44 -2.18
N GLY A 148 14.33 -1.54 -1.57
CA GLY A 148 14.04 -2.81 -2.24
C GLY A 148 12.54 -3.10 -2.21
N LEU A 149 11.96 -3.42 -3.37
CA LEU A 149 10.58 -3.84 -3.50
C LEU A 149 10.50 -5.21 -4.19
N ILE A 150 9.99 -6.20 -3.46
CA ILE A 150 9.59 -7.49 -4.02
C ILE A 150 8.06 -7.45 -4.17
N TYR A 151 7.56 -7.46 -5.41
CA TYR A 151 6.14 -7.32 -5.70
C TYR A 151 5.58 -8.55 -6.41
N SER A 152 4.69 -9.26 -5.73
CA SER A 152 4.04 -10.48 -6.21
C SER A 152 2.63 -10.18 -6.71
N VAL A 153 2.37 -10.49 -7.98
CA VAL A 153 1.09 -10.34 -8.66
C VAL A 153 0.76 -11.57 -9.51
N ARG A 154 -0.44 -11.65 -10.08
CA ARG A 154 -0.85 -12.79 -10.91
C ARG A 154 -0.14 -12.81 -12.26
N SER A 155 -0.10 -11.64 -12.92
CA SER A 155 0.45 -11.46 -14.26
C SER A 155 0.98 -10.03 -14.43
N PRO A 156 1.70 -9.69 -15.50
CA PRO A 156 2.11 -8.32 -15.81
C PRO A 156 0.96 -7.31 -15.87
N ALA A 157 -0.23 -7.75 -16.32
CA ALA A 157 -1.42 -6.89 -16.41
C ALA A 157 -2.02 -6.53 -15.04
N ASP A 158 -1.61 -7.23 -13.96
CA ASP A 158 -2.07 -6.99 -12.60
C ASP A 158 -1.10 -6.09 -11.79
N VAL A 159 -0.07 -5.54 -12.42
CA VAL A 159 0.89 -4.65 -11.75
C VAL A 159 0.27 -3.27 -11.58
N ILE A 160 -0.19 -2.95 -10.37
CA ILE A 160 -0.64 -1.60 -9.99
C ILE A 160 0.58 -0.67 -9.98
N TYR A 161 0.45 0.57 -10.46
CA TYR A 161 1.52 1.56 -10.62
C TYR A 161 2.64 1.13 -11.57
N SER A 162 2.34 0.31 -12.59
CA SER A 162 3.36 -0.27 -13.47
C SER A 162 4.24 0.79 -14.13
N HIS A 163 3.66 1.91 -14.56
CA HIS A 163 4.39 3.03 -15.19
C HIS A 163 5.29 3.72 -14.16
N GLU A 164 4.76 4.15 -13.02
CA GLU A 164 5.52 4.83 -11.97
C GLU A 164 6.66 3.96 -11.40
N LEU A 165 6.40 2.66 -11.17
CA LEU A 165 7.44 1.73 -10.72
C LEU A 165 8.57 1.60 -11.75
N SER A 166 8.23 1.52 -13.05
CA SER A 166 9.21 1.46 -14.13
C SER A 166 10.07 2.72 -14.19
N GLU A 167 9.47 3.91 -14.10
CA GLU A 167 10.21 5.18 -14.09
C GLU A 167 11.14 5.28 -12.88
N ARG A 168 10.70 4.84 -11.71
CA ARG A 168 11.49 4.88 -10.47
C ARG A 168 12.69 3.95 -10.49
N THR A 169 12.64 2.83 -11.20
CA THR A 169 13.81 1.95 -11.36
C THR A 169 14.95 2.61 -12.16
N VAL A 170 14.63 3.64 -12.94
CA VAL A 170 15.63 4.39 -13.74
C VAL A 170 16.10 5.65 -13.02
N SER A 171 15.18 6.33 -12.31
CA SER A 171 15.41 7.68 -11.77
C SER A 171 15.74 7.73 -10.28
N SER A 172 15.59 6.63 -9.55
CA SER A 172 15.78 6.57 -8.09
C SER A 172 16.41 5.24 -7.65
N PRO A 173 16.91 5.13 -6.40
CA PRO A 173 17.53 3.90 -5.89
C PRO A 173 16.52 2.77 -5.57
N LEU A 174 15.48 2.59 -6.40
CA LEU A 174 14.50 1.52 -6.24
C LEU A 174 14.95 0.22 -6.93
N ASN A 175 15.25 -0.81 -6.12
CA ASN A 175 15.48 -2.15 -6.60
C ASN A 175 14.14 -2.91 -6.68
N LEU A 176 13.59 -3.11 -7.88
CA LEU A 176 12.30 -3.77 -8.11
C LEU A 176 12.48 -5.21 -8.56
N THR A 177 11.87 -6.15 -7.86
CA THR A 177 11.72 -7.55 -8.27
C THR A 177 10.24 -7.89 -8.40
N LEU A 178 9.81 -8.23 -9.62
CA LEU A 178 8.44 -8.68 -9.91
C LEU A 178 8.35 -10.21 -9.89
N VAL A 179 7.37 -10.74 -9.17
CA VAL A 179 7.08 -12.19 -9.07
C VAL A 179 5.69 -12.45 -9.62
N TYR A 180 5.61 -13.19 -10.75
CA TYR A 180 4.33 -13.50 -11.39
C TYR A 180 3.86 -14.90 -10.99
N THR A 181 2.67 -15.00 -10.39
CA THR A 181 2.20 -16.27 -9.81
C THR A 181 1.45 -17.17 -10.80
N ARG A 182 0.93 -16.61 -11.92
CA ARG A 182 0.09 -17.34 -12.88
C ARG A 182 0.57 -17.30 -14.32
N SER A 183 1.57 -16.47 -14.62
CA SER A 183 2.11 -16.37 -15.99
C SER A 183 3.62 -16.34 -15.97
N ALA A 184 4.26 -17.09 -16.89
CA ALA A 184 5.68 -16.92 -17.18
C ALA A 184 5.89 -15.56 -17.89
N HIS A 185 6.98 -14.88 -17.60
CA HIS A 185 7.31 -13.62 -18.24
C HIS A 185 8.81 -13.50 -18.48
N ARG A 186 9.20 -13.14 -19.73
CA ARG A 186 10.60 -12.93 -20.13
C ARG A 186 11.54 -14.07 -19.72
N GLY A 187 11.09 -15.33 -19.86
CA GLY A 187 11.87 -16.52 -19.52
C GLY A 187 11.89 -16.89 -18.03
N VAL A 188 11.24 -16.12 -17.17
CA VAL A 188 11.06 -16.45 -15.75
C VAL A 188 9.77 -17.26 -15.60
N PRO A 189 9.82 -18.49 -15.03
CA PRO A 189 8.63 -19.30 -14.79
C PRO A 189 7.65 -18.62 -13.83
N ALA A 190 6.36 -18.91 -13.99
CA ALA A 190 5.37 -18.54 -12.98
C ALA A 190 5.68 -19.25 -11.64
N GLY A 191 5.54 -18.52 -10.55
CA GLY A 191 5.82 -19.04 -9.21
C GLY A 191 5.42 -18.09 -8.11
N ARG A 192 5.35 -18.59 -6.89
CA ARG A 192 5.18 -17.77 -5.70
C ARG A 192 6.53 -17.28 -5.20
N ILE A 193 6.52 -16.28 -4.30
CA ILE A 193 7.70 -15.88 -3.55
C ILE A 193 8.32 -17.12 -2.86
N ASN A 194 9.64 -17.23 -2.90
CA ASN A 194 10.40 -18.35 -2.35
C ASN A 194 11.76 -17.90 -1.80
N ALA A 195 12.50 -18.82 -1.19
CA ALA A 195 13.80 -18.53 -0.58
C ALA A 195 14.82 -17.96 -1.59
N ALA A 196 14.81 -18.42 -2.85
CA ALA A 196 15.73 -17.91 -3.86
C ALA A 196 15.44 -16.43 -4.19
N VAL A 197 14.17 -16.04 -4.28
CA VAL A 197 13.77 -14.64 -4.49
C VAL A 197 14.22 -13.79 -3.30
N ILE A 198 14.01 -14.24 -2.06
CA ILE A 198 14.47 -13.50 -0.87
C ILE A 198 16.00 -13.35 -0.89
N ALA A 199 16.73 -14.45 -1.13
CA ALA A 199 18.20 -14.44 -1.11
C ALA A 199 18.83 -13.51 -2.16
N THR A 200 18.15 -13.32 -3.30
CA THR A 200 18.67 -12.49 -4.40
C THR A 200 18.18 -11.05 -4.39
N SER A 201 17.03 -10.77 -3.74
CA SER A 201 16.33 -9.49 -3.90
C SER A 201 16.06 -8.75 -2.59
N ALA A 202 16.19 -9.40 -1.44
CA ALA A 202 16.08 -8.72 -0.16
C ALA A 202 17.46 -8.20 0.31
N PHE A 203 17.46 -7.10 1.06
CA PHE A 203 18.67 -6.65 1.75
C PHE A 203 19.10 -7.70 2.77
N PRO A 204 20.43 -7.89 2.99
CA PRO A 204 20.90 -8.86 3.95
C PRO A 204 20.54 -8.44 5.40
N PRO A 205 20.33 -9.40 6.31
CA PRO A 205 19.96 -9.12 7.71
C PRO A 205 20.93 -8.19 8.44
N ASP A 206 22.23 -8.27 8.12
CA ASP A 206 23.28 -7.46 8.75
C ASP A 206 23.15 -5.95 8.42
N SER A 207 22.46 -5.60 7.33
CA SER A 207 22.14 -4.20 7.02
C SER A 207 20.99 -3.65 7.86
N ALA A 208 20.37 -4.48 8.69
CA ALA A 208 19.27 -4.15 9.60
C ALA A 208 18.12 -3.33 8.93
N PRO A 209 17.56 -3.78 7.79
CA PRO A 209 16.56 -2.99 7.06
C PRO A 209 15.26 -2.80 7.87
N ASP A 210 14.56 -1.70 7.60
CA ASP A 210 13.15 -1.56 7.94
C ASP A 210 12.32 -2.38 6.97
N ILE A 211 11.59 -3.38 7.47
CA ILE A 211 10.89 -4.34 6.62
C ILE A 211 9.38 -4.18 6.75
N PHE A 212 8.68 -4.03 5.62
CA PHE A 212 7.23 -3.94 5.55
C PHE A 212 6.67 -4.97 4.59
N VAL A 213 5.74 -5.79 5.06
CA VAL A 213 5.10 -6.85 4.27
C VAL A 213 3.59 -6.60 4.25
N CYS A 214 3.00 -6.43 3.07
CA CYS A 214 1.59 -6.15 2.91
C CYS A 214 0.94 -6.96 1.80
N GLY A 215 -0.26 -7.49 2.05
CA GLY A 215 -1.02 -8.28 1.08
C GLY A 215 -2.01 -9.26 1.72
N PRO A 216 -2.50 -10.25 0.93
CA PRO A 216 -3.36 -11.32 1.46
C PRO A 216 -2.65 -12.13 2.56
N SER A 217 -3.42 -12.64 3.54
CA SER A 217 -2.88 -13.35 4.71
C SER A 217 -1.86 -14.43 4.35
N GLY A 218 -2.17 -15.31 3.37
CA GLY A 218 -1.25 -16.37 2.96
C GLY A 218 0.05 -15.85 2.30
N PHE A 219 0.02 -14.69 1.64
CA PHE A 219 1.24 -14.04 1.13
C PHE A 219 2.07 -13.49 2.29
N VAL A 220 1.45 -12.77 3.21
CA VAL A 220 2.15 -12.16 4.36
C VAL A 220 2.81 -13.22 5.21
N GLU A 221 2.12 -14.32 5.50
CA GLU A 221 2.66 -15.45 6.27
C GLU A 221 3.87 -16.09 5.57
N ALA A 222 3.74 -16.41 4.28
CA ALA A 222 4.83 -17.01 3.51
C ALA A 222 6.04 -16.07 3.42
N ALA A 223 5.84 -14.80 3.10
CA ALA A 223 6.90 -13.81 2.99
C ALA A 223 7.63 -13.59 4.32
N THR A 224 6.88 -13.51 5.43
CA THR A 224 7.45 -13.34 6.76
C THR A 224 8.27 -14.56 7.18
N SER A 225 7.76 -15.78 6.95
CA SER A 225 8.50 -17.01 7.26
C SER A 225 9.82 -17.07 6.49
N LEU A 226 9.80 -16.79 5.18
CA LEU A 226 11.00 -16.77 4.34
C LEU A 226 12.03 -15.71 4.79
N LEU A 227 11.58 -14.54 5.22
CA LEU A 227 12.48 -13.51 5.77
C LEU A 227 13.13 -13.96 7.09
N VAL A 228 12.36 -14.59 7.98
CA VAL A 228 12.87 -15.13 9.25
C VAL A 228 13.85 -16.27 8.98
N GLU A 229 13.54 -17.19 8.06
CA GLU A 229 14.46 -18.26 7.63
C GLU A 229 15.75 -17.71 7.02
N ALA A 230 15.69 -16.56 6.33
CA ALA A 230 16.85 -15.84 5.80
C ALA A 230 17.66 -15.09 6.88
N GLY A 231 17.23 -15.11 8.16
CA GLY A 231 17.94 -14.53 9.29
C GLY A 231 17.46 -13.14 9.72
N HIS A 232 16.39 -12.61 9.14
CA HIS A 232 15.82 -11.35 9.61
C HIS A 232 15.11 -11.52 10.95
N ARG A 233 15.25 -10.53 11.82
CA ARG A 233 14.63 -10.56 13.16
C ARG A 233 13.11 -10.34 13.04
N PRO A 234 12.26 -11.19 13.63
CA PRO A 234 10.81 -11.00 13.58
C PRO A 234 10.35 -9.61 14.02
N ALA A 235 11.01 -9.02 15.02
CA ALA A 235 10.68 -7.68 15.54
C ALA A 235 10.96 -6.54 14.55
N SER A 236 11.77 -6.77 13.49
CA SER A 236 12.02 -5.77 12.43
C SER A 236 11.04 -5.88 11.26
N ILE A 237 10.16 -6.88 11.26
CA ILE A 237 9.21 -7.12 10.19
C ILE A 237 7.82 -6.60 10.61
N LYS A 238 7.40 -5.51 10.00
CA LYS A 238 6.04 -4.98 10.16
C LYS A 238 5.12 -5.57 9.10
N THR A 239 3.93 -6.00 9.50
CA THR A 239 3.00 -6.67 8.58
C THR A 239 1.62 -6.02 8.62
N GLU A 240 0.98 -5.95 7.44
CA GLU A 240 -0.43 -5.60 7.30
C GLU A 240 -1.12 -6.58 6.35
N ARG A 241 -2.35 -6.99 6.69
CA ARG A 241 -3.09 -8.00 5.95
C ARG A 241 -4.37 -7.41 5.39
N PHE A 242 -4.63 -7.71 4.13
CA PHE A 242 -5.92 -7.50 3.49
C PHE A 242 -6.56 -8.86 3.22
N GLY A 243 -7.83 -8.97 3.45
CA GLY A 243 -8.58 -10.18 3.19
C GLY A 243 -10.01 -10.02 3.66
N PRO A 244 -10.91 -10.94 3.31
CA PRO A 244 -12.24 -10.93 3.90
C PRO A 244 -12.04 -10.89 5.42
N THR A 245 -12.55 -9.85 6.06
CA THR A 245 -12.74 -9.84 7.50
C THR A 245 -13.60 -11.05 7.79
N GLY A 246 -13.00 -12.06 8.43
CA GLY A 246 -13.69 -13.29 8.77
C GLY A 246 -15.00 -12.96 9.45
N SER A 247 -16.06 -13.58 8.93
CA SER A 247 -17.36 -13.70 9.58
C SER A 247 -17.21 -14.39 10.93
#